data_e96b36b311baf27fdc131e40e2bed052
#
_entry.id   e96b36b311baf27fdc131e40e2bed052
#
_cell.length_a   1.000
_cell.length_b   1.000
_cell.length_c   1.000
_cell.angle_alpha   90.00
_cell.angle_beta   90.00
_cell.angle_gamma   90.00
#
_symmetry.space_group_name_H-M   'P 1'
#
loop_
_entity.id
_entity.type
_entity.pdbx_description
1 polymer ?
#
loop_
_entity_poly.entity_id
_entity_poly.type
_entity_poly.pdbx_seq_one_letter_code
_entity_poly.pdbx_strand_id
1 'polypeptide(L)'
;MATRGTHAQARMNFWTLPMPGRRHFLTLGLLTIVAVFRGGAPARSATAADASSPAPLGFAVAASLDEFLGAPALGPMHELWEGRGGWGGVLTARDGTVIAFRSPGGGTCRRSRDGGATWDEEIVIGSDANQGNALVDETTGEVLYFNPTRRWLYRSGDSGATWARETIEVRPDGFGLVPGVEGVAAMQCGITLAFGAHRGRLLSAARIMGPKDSNDVEWRPYHYSTAVWSDDRGKTWQVSKPFPVLGTGEAALAERSDGSVLYNSREHMSRGNRFLATSHDGGDLWIDARRSAELPDGARGTSYGLMGGMIRLPIAGRDVLLFSNADTDGGVMPGRVGASIATAREKITVWASFDGGATWPVKRLVYDGPSAYSCLGVGRSGTPSQGRIFLIFEGGPKGPHAAVQIVSFNLAWLLDGRPVPAG
;
A
#
# COMPACT_ATOMS: atom_id res chain seq x y z
N MET A 1 27.09 -52.77 7.60
CA MET A 1 28.08 -51.68 7.66
C MET A 1 27.47 -50.51 6.92
N ALA A 2 26.93 -49.54 7.65
CA ALA A 2 26.26 -48.36 7.09
C ALA A 2 27.03 -47.12 7.61
N THR A 3 27.65 -46.41 6.72
CA THR A 3 28.38 -45.17 6.99
C THR A 3 27.39 -44.01 7.04
N ARG A 4 27.27 -43.40 8.20
CA ARG A 4 26.50 -42.14 8.41
C ARG A 4 27.35 -40.99 7.90
N GLY A 5 26.84 -40.27 6.89
CA GLY A 5 27.37 -38.96 6.48
C GLY A 5 26.85 -37.87 7.39
N THR A 6 27.74 -37.19 8.07
CA THR A 6 27.47 -36.02 8.90
C THR A 6 27.36 -34.80 8.01
N HIS A 7 26.15 -34.26 7.85
CA HIS A 7 25.96 -32.92 7.30
C HIS A 7 26.30 -31.88 8.38
N ALA A 8 27.43 -31.23 8.23
CA ALA A 8 27.77 -30.03 9.01
C ALA A 8 26.88 -28.87 8.56
N GLN A 9 25.95 -28.49 9.41
CA GLN A 9 25.14 -27.28 9.25
C GLN A 9 26.02 -26.07 9.60
N ALA A 10 26.44 -25.33 8.58
CA ALA A 10 27.13 -24.05 8.77
C ALA A 10 26.14 -23.05 9.40
N ARG A 11 26.29 -22.81 10.70
CA ARG A 11 25.62 -21.69 11.38
C ARG A 11 26.31 -20.39 10.94
N MET A 12 25.69 -19.65 10.06
CA MET A 12 26.12 -18.30 9.70
C MET A 12 25.73 -17.34 10.85
N ASN A 13 26.72 -16.86 11.58
CA ASN A 13 26.52 -15.84 12.61
C ASN A 13 26.30 -14.48 11.95
N PHE A 14 25.05 -14.02 11.85
CA PHE A 14 24.65 -12.72 11.29
C PHE A 14 25.08 -11.50 12.14
N TRP A 15 25.84 -11.70 13.20
CA TRP A 15 26.25 -10.61 14.11
C TRP A 15 27.45 -9.81 13.66
N THR A 16 28.02 -10.04 12.47
CA THR A 16 29.24 -9.38 11.99
C THR A 16 29.06 -8.50 10.75
N LEU A 17 27.84 -8.08 10.43
CA LEU A 17 27.68 -7.00 9.46
C LEU A 17 27.96 -5.65 10.16
N PRO A 18 28.93 -4.84 9.69
CA PRO A 18 29.22 -3.55 10.31
C PRO A 18 28.02 -2.61 10.10
N MET A 19 27.38 -2.24 11.19
CA MET A 19 26.45 -1.11 11.21
C MET A 19 27.22 0.16 10.87
N PRO A 20 26.91 0.91 9.84
CA PRO A 20 27.54 2.21 9.62
C PRO A 20 27.05 3.19 10.68
N GLY A 21 27.93 3.58 11.63
CA GLY A 21 27.67 4.75 12.45
C GLY A 21 27.73 4.66 13.97
N ARG A 22 28.63 3.88 14.57
CA ARG A 22 29.08 4.20 15.94
C ARG A 22 30.33 5.06 15.85
N ARG A 23 30.17 6.37 15.86
CA ARG A 23 31.29 7.29 16.14
C ARG A 23 31.55 7.33 17.64
N HIS A 24 32.79 7.03 18.01
CA HIS A 24 33.30 7.24 19.35
C HIS A 24 33.21 8.73 19.71
N PHE A 25 32.57 9.06 20.82
CA PHE A 25 32.68 10.37 21.42
C PHE A 25 34.07 10.50 22.06
N LEU A 26 34.93 11.20 21.40
CA LEU A 26 36.15 11.76 22.04
C LEU A 26 35.78 13.17 22.51
N THR A 27 35.89 13.36 23.80
CA THR A 27 35.78 14.65 24.50
C THR A 27 36.90 15.54 24.03
N LEU A 28 36.62 16.66 23.32
CA LEU A 28 37.57 17.74 23.09
C LEU A 28 36.98 19.05 23.59
N GLY A 29 37.88 19.75 24.29
CA GLY A 29 37.58 20.91 25.10
C GLY A 29 37.08 22.14 24.33
N LEU A 30 36.41 23.00 25.07
CA LEU A 30 36.01 24.35 24.70
C LEU A 30 37.19 25.19 24.21
N LEU A 31 37.12 25.69 22.99
CA LEU A 31 37.88 26.85 22.56
C LEU A 31 36.85 27.97 22.24
N THR A 32 36.89 28.99 23.06
CA THR A 32 36.08 30.21 22.87
C THR A 32 36.73 31.07 21.82
N ILE A 33 36.10 31.24 20.64
CA ILE A 33 36.51 32.20 19.63
C ILE A 33 35.57 33.40 19.72
N VAL A 34 36.09 34.53 20.13
CA VAL A 34 35.39 35.81 20.07
C VAL A 34 35.52 36.35 18.63
N ALA A 35 34.41 36.38 17.91
CA ALA A 35 34.33 37.00 16.60
C ALA A 35 33.83 38.44 16.72
N VAL A 36 34.64 39.40 16.34
CA VAL A 36 34.30 40.82 16.24
C VAL A 36 33.46 41.05 14.98
N PHE A 37 32.18 41.42 15.16
CA PHE A 37 31.33 41.83 14.05
C PHE A 37 31.73 43.23 13.54
N ARG A 38 32.22 43.29 12.32
CA ARG A 38 32.23 44.51 11.52
C ARG A 38 30.94 44.56 10.69
N GLY A 39 30.19 45.67 10.83
CA GLY A 39 28.96 45.93 10.14
C GLY A 39 29.12 45.89 8.62
N GLY A 40 28.39 45.03 7.97
CA GLY A 40 28.16 45.01 6.53
C GLY A 40 26.70 45.39 6.24
N ALA A 41 26.50 46.22 5.21
CA ALA A 41 25.21 46.69 4.75
C ALA A 41 24.24 45.56 4.44
N PRO A 42 22.90 45.79 4.54
CA PRO A 42 21.91 44.73 4.32
C PRO A 42 21.98 44.28 2.85
N ALA A 43 22.32 43.02 2.66
CA ALA A 43 22.14 42.35 1.37
C ALA A 43 20.64 42.32 1.04
N ARG A 44 20.27 42.88 -0.10
CA ARG A 44 18.93 42.74 -0.67
C ARG A 44 18.62 41.25 -0.77
N SER A 45 17.58 40.84 -0.05
CA SER A 45 16.93 39.57 -0.24
C SER A 45 16.56 39.45 -1.72
N ALA A 46 17.23 38.58 -2.46
CA ALA A 46 16.71 38.09 -3.73
C ALA A 46 15.45 37.27 -3.38
N THR A 47 14.29 37.79 -3.76
CA THR A 47 13.06 37.02 -3.78
C THR A 47 13.33 35.77 -4.60
N ALA A 48 13.32 34.62 -3.95
CA ALA A 48 13.26 33.32 -4.63
C ALA A 48 12.09 33.41 -5.59
N ALA A 49 12.38 33.33 -6.88
CA ALA A 49 11.36 33.16 -7.89
C ALA A 49 10.58 31.91 -7.49
N ASP A 50 9.30 32.10 -7.23
CA ASP A 50 8.33 31.06 -7.01
C ASP A 50 8.30 30.19 -8.27
N ALA A 51 9.14 29.14 -8.31
CA ALA A 51 9.06 28.11 -9.32
C ALA A 51 7.78 27.36 -9.02
N SER A 52 6.65 27.83 -9.60
CA SER A 52 5.35 27.22 -9.48
C SER A 52 5.50 25.72 -9.73
N SER A 53 5.21 24.92 -8.73
CA SER A 53 5.17 23.46 -8.87
C SER A 53 4.34 23.11 -10.11
N PRO A 54 4.80 22.19 -10.96
CA PRO A 54 4.06 21.85 -12.17
C PRO A 54 2.64 21.40 -11.83
N ALA A 55 1.65 21.78 -12.67
CA ALA A 55 0.26 21.43 -12.45
C ALA A 55 0.09 19.90 -12.29
N PRO A 56 -0.80 19.44 -11.39
CA PRO A 56 -1.04 18.01 -11.19
C PRO A 56 -1.56 17.34 -12.45
N LEU A 57 -1.36 16.02 -12.57
CA LEU A 57 -2.00 15.25 -13.65
C LEU A 57 -3.51 15.22 -13.42
N GLY A 58 -4.27 15.46 -14.48
CA GLY A 58 -5.72 15.71 -14.41
C GLY A 58 -6.52 14.62 -13.70
N PHE A 59 -6.10 13.36 -13.77
CA PHE A 59 -6.81 12.26 -13.11
C PHE A 59 -6.89 12.40 -11.58
N ALA A 60 -5.91 13.02 -10.96
CA ALA A 60 -5.83 13.16 -9.49
C ALA A 60 -6.71 14.28 -8.93
N VAL A 61 -7.25 15.12 -9.80
CA VAL A 61 -8.11 16.28 -9.47
C VAL A 61 -9.36 16.32 -10.35
N ALA A 62 -9.76 15.17 -10.89
CA ALA A 62 -10.82 15.06 -11.90
C ALA A 62 -12.24 15.17 -11.30
N ALA A 63 -12.40 14.97 -9.99
CA ALA A 63 -13.69 14.93 -9.32
C ALA A 63 -13.93 16.15 -8.44
N SER A 64 -15.18 16.53 -8.28
CA SER A 64 -15.64 17.39 -7.20
C SER A 64 -15.99 16.57 -5.97
N LEU A 65 -15.98 17.19 -4.79
CA LEU A 65 -16.44 16.52 -3.57
C LEU A 65 -17.91 16.10 -3.69
N ASP A 66 -18.75 16.90 -4.35
CA ASP A 66 -20.19 16.64 -4.53
C ASP A 66 -20.48 15.34 -5.29
N GLU A 67 -19.56 14.91 -6.17
CA GLU A 67 -19.71 13.62 -6.87
C GLU A 67 -19.75 12.43 -5.87
N PHE A 68 -19.09 12.55 -4.74
CA PHE A 68 -19.05 11.53 -3.69
C PHE A 68 -20.12 11.73 -2.61
N LEU A 69 -20.79 12.90 -2.59
CA LEU A 69 -21.77 13.31 -1.58
C LEU A 69 -23.23 13.21 -2.03
N GLY A 70 -23.53 12.50 -3.10
CA GLY A 70 -24.90 12.20 -3.51
C GLY A 70 -25.70 11.47 -2.42
N ALA A 71 -26.89 10.97 -2.73
CA ALA A 71 -27.66 10.16 -1.76
C ALA A 71 -26.76 9.03 -1.20
N PRO A 72 -26.78 8.77 0.14
CA PRO A 72 -25.98 7.71 0.73
C PRO A 72 -26.25 6.36 0.04
N ALA A 73 -25.21 5.74 -0.49
CA ALA A 73 -25.32 4.52 -1.26
C ALA A 73 -24.29 3.48 -0.82
N LEU A 74 -24.80 2.31 -0.44
CA LEU A 74 -24.09 1.06 -0.29
C LEU A 74 -24.66 0.09 -1.33
N GLY A 75 -23.81 -0.35 -2.26
CA GLY A 75 -24.19 -1.32 -3.29
C GLY A 75 -24.35 -2.74 -2.74
N PRO A 76 -24.84 -3.66 -3.55
CA PRO A 76 -24.85 -5.06 -3.20
C PRO A 76 -23.41 -5.59 -3.04
N MET A 77 -23.25 -6.57 -2.15
CA MET A 77 -22.02 -7.32 -2.04
C MET A 77 -22.02 -8.45 -3.07
N HIS A 78 -20.96 -8.52 -3.85
CA HIS A 78 -20.77 -9.58 -4.84
C HIS A 78 -19.65 -10.51 -4.39
N GLU A 79 -19.90 -11.80 -4.37
CA GLU A 79 -18.85 -12.81 -4.27
C GLU A 79 -18.25 -13.03 -5.66
N LEU A 80 -17.01 -12.60 -5.84
CA LEU A 80 -16.32 -12.73 -7.13
C LEU A 80 -15.62 -14.08 -7.29
N TRP A 81 -15.11 -14.63 -6.20
CA TRP A 81 -14.40 -15.91 -6.19
C TRP A 81 -14.59 -16.64 -4.87
N GLU A 82 -14.71 -17.95 -4.93
CA GLU A 82 -14.56 -18.82 -3.75
C GLU A 82 -13.07 -18.94 -3.36
N GLY A 83 -12.79 -19.03 -2.06
CA GLY A 83 -11.46 -19.18 -1.50
C GLY A 83 -10.66 -17.85 -1.43
N ARG A 84 -9.35 -17.97 -1.23
CA ARG A 84 -8.47 -16.83 -1.01
C ARG A 84 -8.30 -15.96 -2.24
N GLY A 85 -8.30 -14.66 -2.05
CA GLY A 85 -7.91 -13.65 -3.04
C GLY A 85 -6.40 -13.44 -3.12
N GLY A 86 -5.70 -13.73 -2.05
CA GLY A 86 -4.27 -13.42 -1.93
C GLY A 86 -4.01 -11.92 -1.89
N TRP A 87 -3.08 -11.43 -2.68
CA TRP A 87 -2.76 -10.00 -2.78
C TRP A 87 -3.55 -9.30 -3.89
N GLY A 88 -4.71 -9.84 -4.21
CA GLY A 88 -5.61 -9.21 -5.18
C GLY A 88 -6.01 -7.80 -4.78
N GLY A 89 -6.41 -7.01 -5.74
CA GLY A 89 -6.80 -5.63 -5.55
C GLY A 89 -7.95 -5.24 -6.44
N VAL A 90 -8.33 -3.97 -6.38
CA VAL A 90 -9.31 -3.35 -7.25
C VAL A 90 -8.80 -2.00 -7.71
N LEU A 91 -8.95 -1.72 -8.99
CA LEU A 91 -8.68 -0.43 -9.60
C LEU A 91 -9.72 -0.09 -10.66
N THR A 92 -9.71 1.16 -11.12
CA THR A 92 -10.58 1.60 -12.22
C THR A 92 -9.72 2.12 -13.36
N ALA A 93 -9.86 1.51 -14.53
CA ALA A 93 -9.21 1.94 -15.75
C ALA A 93 -9.75 3.32 -16.21
N ARG A 94 -9.08 3.95 -17.17
CA ARG A 94 -9.46 5.30 -17.65
C ARG A 94 -10.86 5.41 -18.20
N ASP A 95 -11.36 4.37 -18.84
CA ASP A 95 -12.70 4.31 -19.41
C ASP A 95 -13.81 4.06 -18.37
N GLY A 96 -13.44 3.93 -17.09
CA GLY A 96 -14.36 3.66 -16.00
C GLY A 96 -14.58 2.18 -15.72
N THR A 97 -13.98 1.27 -16.48
CA THR A 97 -14.01 -0.17 -16.19
C THR A 97 -13.36 -0.45 -14.87
N VAL A 98 -14.11 -1.04 -13.95
CA VAL A 98 -13.59 -1.51 -12.65
C VAL A 98 -13.03 -2.90 -12.82
N ILE A 99 -11.81 -3.12 -12.36
CA ILE A 99 -11.10 -4.39 -12.52
C ILE A 99 -10.72 -4.91 -11.13
N ALA A 100 -11.25 -6.08 -10.79
CA ALA A 100 -10.88 -6.83 -9.59
C ALA A 100 -9.87 -7.92 -9.95
N PHE A 101 -8.85 -8.10 -9.12
CA PHE A 101 -7.76 -9.04 -9.34
C PHE A 101 -7.74 -10.12 -8.27
N ARG A 102 -7.33 -11.32 -8.67
CA ARG A 102 -7.05 -12.45 -7.79
C ARG A 102 -5.68 -13.03 -8.11
N SER A 103 -4.89 -13.31 -7.05
CA SER A 103 -3.50 -13.77 -7.18
C SER A 103 -3.27 -15.27 -7.12
N PRO A 104 -3.97 -16.07 -6.29
CA PRO A 104 -3.69 -17.49 -6.14
C PRO A 104 -4.07 -18.30 -7.39
N GLY A 105 -3.25 -19.28 -7.75
CA GLY A 105 -3.54 -20.21 -8.85
C GLY A 105 -3.29 -19.68 -10.26
N GLY A 106 -2.49 -18.63 -10.39
CA GLY A 106 -2.32 -17.82 -11.61
C GLY A 106 -3.07 -16.51 -11.48
N GLY A 107 -2.55 -15.42 -12.04
CA GLY A 107 -3.22 -14.11 -11.99
C GLY A 107 -4.49 -14.14 -12.83
N THR A 108 -5.61 -13.78 -12.23
CA THR A 108 -6.90 -13.63 -12.91
C THR A 108 -7.55 -12.30 -12.58
N CYS A 109 -8.45 -11.83 -13.42
CA CYS A 109 -9.26 -10.65 -13.13
C CYS A 109 -10.71 -10.85 -13.59
N ARG A 110 -11.60 -10.04 -13.01
CA ARG A 110 -12.97 -9.82 -13.45
C ARG A 110 -13.18 -8.34 -13.65
N ARG A 111 -14.04 -7.97 -14.61
CA ARG A 111 -14.29 -6.58 -14.96
C ARG A 111 -15.77 -6.23 -14.77
N SER A 112 -16.02 -4.97 -14.42
CA SER A 112 -17.34 -4.37 -14.42
C SER A 112 -17.30 -3.10 -15.26
N ARG A 113 -18.24 -2.97 -16.21
CA ARG A 113 -18.35 -1.80 -17.08
C ARG A 113 -19.53 -0.90 -16.72
N ASP A 114 -20.27 -1.27 -15.70
CA ASP A 114 -21.47 -0.59 -15.22
C ASP A 114 -21.34 -0.06 -13.78
N GLY A 115 -20.08 0.23 -13.38
CA GLY A 115 -19.79 0.78 -12.06
C GLY A 115 -19.94 -0.21 -10.91
N GLY A 116 -19.71 -1.50 -11.14
CA GLY A 116 -19.73 -2.54 -10.13
C GLY A 116 -21.10 -3.21 -9.95
N ALA A 117 -22.08 -2.92 -10.82
CA ALA A 117 -23.39 -3.55 -10.73
C ALA A 117 -23.39 -5.01 -11.22
N THR A 118 -22.64 -5.28 -12.30
CA THR A 118 -22.40 -6.64 -12.79
C THR A 118 -20.94 -6.89 -13.09
N TRP A 119 -20.55 -8.16 -13.14
CA TRP A 119 -19.16 -8.60 -13.31
C TRP A 119 -19.05 -9.62 -14.42
N ASP A 120 -18.07 -9.39 -15.33
CA ASP A 120 -17.77 -10.30 -16.44
C ASP A 120 -17.23 -11.64 -15.89
N GLU A 121 -17.18 -12.65 -16.76
CA GLU A 121 -16.48 -13.91 -16.50
C GLU A 121 -15.00 -13.68 -16.18
N GLU A 122 -14.39 -14.67 -15.52
CA GLU A 122 -12.99 -14.63 -15.14
C GLU A 122 -12.08 -14.61 -16.39
N ILE A 123 -11.13 -13.68 -16.41
CA ILE A 123 -10.10 -13.54 -17.44
C ILE A 123 -8.77 -13.98 -16.85
N VAL A 124 -8.09 -14.91 -17.51
CA VAL A 124 -6.74 -15.32 -17.14
C VAL A 124 -5.75 -14.28 -17.69
N ILE A 125 -4.96 -13.68 -16.78
CA ILE A 125 -3.91 -12.72 -17.16
C ILE A 125 -2.73 -13.45 -17.79
N GLY A 126 -2.32 -14.55 -17.18
CA GLY A 126 -1.26 -15.40 -17.69
C GLY A 126 -1.00 -16.61 -16.80
N SER A 127 -0.46 -17.68 -17.35
CA SER A 127 -0.23 -18.94 -16.63
C SER A 127 0.81 -18.83 -15.51
N ASP A 128 1.76 -17.89 -15.63
CA ASP A 128 2.78 -17.59 -14.60
C ASP A 128 2.51 -16.31 -13.82
N ALA A 129 1.34 -15.67 -14.04
CA ALA A 129 0.94 -14.39 -13.45
C ALA A 129 0.54 -14.52 -11.96
N ASN A 130 1.23 -15.36 -11.19
CA ASN A 130 0.91 -15.60 -9.78
C ASN A 130 1.57 -14.55 -8.86
N GLN A 131 0.83 -14.12 -7.83
CA GLN A 131 1.30 -13.15 -6.85
C GLN A 131 1.70 -11.79 -7.46
N GLY A 132 0.99 -11.36 -8.49
CA GLY A 132 1.16 -10.04 -9.09
C GLY A 132 0.41 -8.96 -8.34
N ASN A 133 0.74 -7.72 -8.67
CA ASN A 133 0.11 -6.51 -8.17
C ASN A 133 -0.26 -5.60 -9.33
N ALA A 134 -1.34 -4.84 -9.20
CA ALA A 134 -1.89 -4.04 -10.28
C ALA A 134 -1.68 -2.54 -10.06
N LEU A 135 -1.56 -1.79 -11.14
CA LEU A 135 -1.68 -0.34 -11.17
C LEU A 135 -2.15 0.15 -12.55
N VAL A 136 -2.61 1.39 -12.62
CA VAL A 136 -2.85 2.09 -13.88
C VAL A 136 -1.68 3.03 -14.13
N ASP A 137 -1.03 2.91 -15.29
CA ASP A 137 -0.17 3.98 -15.80
C ASP A 137 -1.05 5.11 -16.32
N GLU A 138 -1.27 6.11 -15.48
CA GLU A 138 -2.15 7.23 -15.81
C GLU A 138 -1.61 8.15 -16.91
N THR A 139 -0.37 7.98 -17.31
CA THR A 139 0.20 8.74 -18.44
C THR A 139 -0.23 8.15 -19.78
N THR A 140 -0.47 6.84 -19.84
CA THR A 140 -0.89 6.13 -21.06
C THR A 140 -2.32 5.60 -21.00
N GLY A 141 -2.82 5.29 -19.78
CA GLY A 141 -4.09 4.62 -19.56
C GLY A 141 -3.99 3.09 -19.54
N GLU A 142 -2.79 2.56 -19.70
CA GLU A 142 -2.56 1.12 -19.64
C GLU A 142 -2.69 0.57 -18.21
N VAL A 143 -3.22 -0.63 -18.09
CA VAL A 143 -3.26 -1.36 -16.83
C VAL A 143 -2.07 -2.32 -16.78
N LEU A 144 -1.33 -2.27 -15.70
CA LEU A 144 -0.17 -3.11 -15.45
C LEU A 144 -0.49 -4.10 -14.33
N TYR A 145 -0.11 -5.38 -14.54
CA TYR A 145 -0.11 -6.40 -13.52
C TYR A 145 1.28 -7.02 -13.46
N PHE A 146 2.00 -6.88 -12.34
CA PHE A 146 3.44 -7.14 -12.31
C PHE A 146 3.90 -7.82 -11.02
N ASN A 147 5.05 -8.50 -11.12
CA ASN A 147 5.72 -9.13 -9.98
C ASN A 147 7.23 -8.83 -10.02
N PRO A 148 7.74 -7.97 -9.16
CA PRO A 148 9.16 -7.62 -9.14
C PRO A 148 10.07 -8.80 -8.77
N THR A 149 9.64 -9.70 -7.87
CA THR A 149 10.39 -10.91 -7.49
C THR A 149 10.62 -11.83 -8.68
N ARG A 150 9.60 -12.05 -9.48
CA ARG A 150 9.63 -12.93 -10.64
C ARG A 150 10.03 -12.24 -11.95
N ARG A 151 10.21 -10.91 -11.91
CA ARG A 151 10.68 -10.05 -12.99
C ARG A 151 9.81 -10.12 -14.25
N TRP A 152 8.50 -10.14 -14.07
CA TRP A 152 7.53 -10.06 -15.17
C TRP A 152 6.49 -8.95 -14.94
N LEU A 153 5.97 -8.46 -16.04
CA LEU A 153 4.86 -7.53 -16.13
C LEU A 153 3.92 -8.00 -17.24
N TYR A 154 2.63 -7.95 -16.97
CA TYR A 154 1.57 -8.07 -17.96
C TYR A 154 0.95 -6.70 -18.15
N ARG A 155 0.84 -6.28 -19.40
CA ARG A 155 0.29 -4.97 -19.81
C ARG A 155 -0.99 -5.17 -20.58
N SER A 156 -2.01 -4.36 -20.26
CA SER A 156 -3.29 -4.30 -20.97
C SER A 156 -3.55 -2.88 -21.44
N GLY A 157 -3.79 -2.72 -22.74
CA GLY A 157 -4.21 -1.45 -23.36
C GLY A 157 -5.73 -1.33 -23.56
N ASP A 158 -6.51 -2.34 -23.10
CA ASP A 158 -7.94 -2.48 -23.33
C ASP A 158 -8.73 -2.72 -22.04
N SER A 159 -8.30 -2.05 -20.97
CA SER A 159 -8.95 -2.08 -19.65
C SER A 159 -9.09 -3.52 -19.09
N GLY A 160 -8.05 -4.33 -19.24
CA GLY A 160 -7.95 -5.67 -18.67
C GLY A 160 -8.63 -6.77 -19.49
N ALA A 161 -9.03 -6.51 -20.77
CA ALA A 161 -9.60 -7.55 -21.62
C ALA A 161 -8.56 -8.52 -22.16
N THR A 162 -7.41 -8.00 -22.56
CA THR A 162 -6.27 -8.80 -23.04
C THR A 162 -4.97 -8.34 -22.38
N TRP A 163 -3.99 -9.23 -22.33
CA TRP A 163 -2.76 -9.03 -21.60
C TRP A 163 -1.53 -9.49 -22.41
N ALA A 164 -0.53 -8.63 -22.49
CA ALA A 164 0.76 -8.93 -23.11
C ALA A 164 1.85 -9.03 -22.04
N ARG A 165 2.64 -10.12 -22.06
CA ARG A 165 3.72 -10.36 -21.10
C ARG A 165 5.01 -9.67 -21.51
N GLU A 166 5.65 -9.03 -20.55
CA GLU A 166 6.97 -8.38 -20.67
C GLU A 166 7.91 -8.87 -19.56
N THR A 167 9.22 -8.82 -19.81
CA THR A 167 10.24 -8.98 -18.76
C THR A 167 10.66 -7.63 -18.25
N ILE A 168 10.85 -7.50 -16.93
CA ILE A 168 11.25 -6.25 -16.27
C ILE A 168 12.62 -6.39 -15.60
N GLU A 169 13.33 -5.28 -15.49
CA GLU A 169 14.53 -5.16 -14.67
C GLU A 169 14.13 -4.69 -13.26
N VAL A 170 14.77 -5.26 -12.22
CA VAL A 170 14.59 -4.81 -10.83
C VAL A 170 15.95 -4.56 -10.22
N ARG A 171 16.15 -3.37 -9.67
CA ARG A 171 17.40 -2.95 -9.03
C ARG A 171 17.23 -3.00 -7.51
N PRO A 172 18.28 -3.44 -6.78
CA PRO A 172 18.20 -3.64 -5.34
C PRO A 172 18.01 -2.33 -4.57
N ASP A 173 17.52 -2.46 -3.35
CA ASP A 173 17.40 -1.38 -2.38
C ASP A 173 18.76 -0.93 -1.80
N GLY A 174 18.73 0.02 -0.85
CA GLY A 174 19.92 0.53 -0.19
C GLY A 174 20.68 -0.48 0.68
N PHE A 175 20.06 -1.62 1.02
CA PHE A 175 20.71 -2.75 1.72
C PHE A 175 21.21 -3.82 0.75
N GLY A 176 20.84 -3.74 -0.53
CA GLY A 176 20.93 -4.82 -1.46
C GLY A 176 19.91 -5.93 -1.13
N LEU A 177 19.56 -6.74 -2.11
CA LEU A 177 18.77 -7.93 -1.83
C LEU A 177 19.65 -8.88 -1.01
N VAL A 178 19.30 -9.10 0.25
CA VAL A 178 20.05 -9.96 1.17
C VAL A 178 20.17 -11.36 0.56
N PRO A 179 21.36 -12.00 0.55
CA PRO A 179 21.51 -13.36 0.04
C PRO A 179 20.50 -14.32 0.69
N GLY A 180 19.78 -15.08 -0.13
CA GLY A 180 18.72 -15.99 0.33
C GLY A 180 17.33 -15.32 0.50
N VAL A 181 17.19 -14.03 0.20
CA VAL A 181 15.90 -13.37 0.05
C VAL A 181 15.43 -13.57 -1.39
N GLU A 182 14.20 -14.07 -1.55
CA GLU A 182 13.63 -14.38 -2.87
C GLU A 182 13.27 -13.15 -3.70
N GLY A 183 13.52 -11.94 -3.20
CA GLY A 183 13.26 -10.69 -3.89
C GLY A 183 12.27 -9.79 -3.15
N VAL A 184 11.78 -8.78 -3.87
CA VAL A 184 10.84 -7.79 -3.35
C VAL A 184 9.42 -8.08 -3.84
N ALA A 185 8.47 -8.26 -2.92
CA ALA A 185 7.08 -8.51 -3.26
C ALA A 185 6.26 -7.21 -3.20
N ALA A 186 5.74 -6.75 -4.33
CA ALA A 186 4.81 -5.63 -4.38
C ALA A 186 3.49 -5.97 -3.68
N MET A 187 2.89 -4.98 -3.02
CA MET A 187 1.70 -5.12 -2.18
C MET A 187 0.66 -4.07 -2.54
N GLN A 188 -0.63 -4.43 -2.51
CA GLN A 188 -1.74 -3.55 -2.85
C GLN A 188 -1.68 -3.01 -4.30
N CYS A 189 -2.72 -2.35 -4.75
CA CYS A 189 -2.65 -1.61 -6.01
C CYS A 189 -1.67 -0.46 -5.87
N GLY A 190 -0.76 -0.35 -6.85
CA GLY A 190 0.14 0.79 -6.98
C GLY A 190 -0.58 2.04 -7.51
N ILE A 191 0.14 3.13 -7.56
CA ILE A 191 -0.34 4.44 -8.05
C ILE A 191 0.61 5.02 -9.09
N THR A 192 0.09 5.90 -9.93
CA THR A 192 0.89 6.86 -10.70
C THR A 192 0.94 8.16 -9.92
N LEU A 193 2.13 8.68 -9.62
CA LEU A 193 2.26 9.97 -8.95
C LEU A 193 1.74 11.10 -9.85
N ALA A 194 0.94 11.98 -9.29
CA ALA A 194 0.25 13.06 -10.01
C ALA A 194 0.80 14.45 -9.69
N PHE A 195 1.48 14.60 -8.56
CA PHE A 195 1.90 15.88 -8.02
C PHE A 195 3.43 15.97 -7.96
N GLY A 196 3.94 17.17 -7.77
CA GLY A 196 5.35 17.42 -7.53
C GLY A 196 6.31 17.06 -8.68
N ALA A 197 7.57 16.86 -8.33
CA ALA A 197 8.66 16.66 -9.28
C ALA A 197 8.68 15.26 -9.94
N HIS A 198 8.07 14.27 -9.29
CA HIS A 198 8.06 12.87 -9.75
C HIS A 198 6.75 12.48 -10.45
N ARG A 199 6.03 13.43 -10.97
CA ARG A 199 4.79 13.29 -11.72
C ARG A 199 4.95 12.30 -12.88
N GLY A 200 4.10 11.27 -12.94
CA GLY A 200 4.17 10.19 -13.92
C GLY A 200 4.94 8.96 -13.45
N ARG A 201 5.63 9.02 -12.30
CA ARG A 201 6.27 7.86 -11.69
C ARG A 201 5.23 6.83 -11.28
N LEU A 202 5.48 5.57 -11.61
CA LEU A 202 4.73 4.43 -11.09
C LEU A 202 5.33 4.04 -9.73
N LEU A 203 4.48 3.88 -8.70
CA LEU A 203 4.91 3.58 -7.35
C LEU A 203 4.00 2.52 -6.73
N SER A 204 4.56 1.51 -6.10
CA SER A 204 3.83 0.49 -5.36
C SER A 204 4.51 0.20 -4.02
N ALA A 205 3.69 0.06 -2.97
CA ALA A 205 4.18 -0.48 -1.71
C ALA A 205 4.72 -1.89 -1.93
N ALA A 206 5.75 -2.26 -1.18
CA ALA A 206 6.39 -3.54 -1.30
C ALA A 206 6.96 -4.01 0.05
N ARG A 207 7.39 -5.25 0.11
CA ARG A 207 8.09 -5.79 1.29
C ARG A 207 9.25 -6.66 0.88
N ILE A 208 10.23 -6.77 1.77
CA ILE A 208 11.28 -7.77 1.74
C ILE A 208 11.08 -8.68 2.94
N MET A 209 11.04 -9.98 2.68
CA MET A 209 11.01 -11.01 3.72
C MET A 209 12.38 -11.65 3.82
N GLY A 210 12.74 -12.09 5.02
CA GLY A 210 13.92 -12.93 5.22
C GLY A 210 13.78 -14.27 4.49
N PRO A 211 14.79 -15.15 4.59
CA PRO A 211 14.84 -16.44 3.87
C PRO A 211 13.75 -17.42 4.30
N LYS A 212 12.95 -17.07 5.29
CA LYS A 212 11.78 -17.81 5.73
C LYS A 212 10.55 -16.91 5.69
N ASP A 213 9.38 -17.49 5.56
CA ASP A 213 8.13 -16.76 5.44
C ASP A 213 7.76 -15.98 6.73
N SER A 214 6.71 -15.15 6.64
CA SER A 214 6.24 -14.32 7.75
C SER A 214 5.69 -15.09 8.94
N ASN A 215 5.52 -16.40 8.85
CA ASN A 215 5.08 -17.25 9.97
C ASN A 215 6.24 -17.68 10.85
N ASP A 216 7.48 -17.58 10.37
CA ASP A 216 8.66 -17.85 11.18
C ASP A 216 8.92 -16.71 12.17
N VAL A 217 8.68 -16.98 13.45
CA VAL A 217 8.74 -15.97 14.53
C VAL A 217 10.14 -15.38 14.67
N GLU A 218 11.19 -16.17 14.42
CA GLU A 218 12.59 -15.72 14.53
C GLU A 218 12.95 -14.71 13.44
N TRP A 219 12.29 -14.79 12.27
CA TRP A 219 12.57 -13.92 11.13
C TRP A 219 11.68 -12.70 11.03
N ARG A 220 10.53 -12.67 11.73
CA ARG A 220 9.62 -11.51 11.74
C ARG A 220 10.31 -10.17 12.04
N PRO A 221 11.24 -10.05 12.99
CA PRO A 221 11.93 -8.79 13.26
C PRO A 221 12.77 -8.26 12.11
N TYR A 222 13.14 -9.12 11.15
CA TYR A 222 14.00 -8.76 10.02
C TYR A 222 13.24 -8.48 8.74
N HIS A 223 11.93 -8.71 8.72
CA HIS A 223 11.08 -8.30 7.61
C HIS A 223 10.96 -6.78 7.62
N TYR A 224 10.86 -6.18 6.45
CA TYR A 224 10.62 -4.76 6.37
C TYR A 224 9.82 -4.37 5.13
N SER A 225 9.04 -3.31 5.29
CA SER A 225 8.37 -2.64 4.19
C SER A 225 9.35 -1.82 3.38
N THR A 226 9.09 -1.68 2.11
CA THR A 226 9.81 -0.87 1.12
C THR A 226 8.80 -0.44 0.06
N ALA A 227 9.26 0.19 -1.00
CA ALA A 227 8.46 0.43 -2.20
C ALA A 227 9.23 0.04 -3.45
N VAL A 228 8.53 -0.12 -4.54
CA VAL A 228 9.12 -0.22 -5.87
C VAL A 228 8.57 0.89 -6.75
N TRP A 229 9.44 1.54 -7.51
CA TRP A 229 9.05 2.63 -8.40
C TRP A 229 9.72 2.55 -9.77
N SER A 230 9.07 3.12 -10.78
CA SER A 230 9.53 3.14 -12.16
C SER A 230 9.25 4.50 -12.80
N ASP A 231 10.25 5.07 -13.47
CA ASP A 231 10.15 6.31 -14.27
C ASP A 231 10.09 6.03 -15.78
N ASP A 232 10.12 4.76 -16.18
CA ASP A 232 10.16 4.32 -17.58
C ASP A 232 9.00 3.40 -17.97
N ARG A 233 7.83 3.65 -17.34
CA ARG A 233 6.56 2.95 -17.61
C ARG A 233 6.62 1.45 -17.29
N GLY A 234 7.34 1.09 -16.23
CA GLY A 234 7.39 -0.26 -15.70
C GLY A 234 8.42 -1.18 -16.35
N LYS A 235 9.33 -0.67 -17.17
CA LYS A 235 10.43 -1.48 -17.74
C LYS A 235 11.51 -1.77 -16.72
N THR A 236 11.92 -0.72 -15.98
CA THR A 236 12.88 -0.83 -14.89
C THR A 236 12.24 -0.38 -13.59
N TRP A 237 12.39 -1.18 -12.55
CA TRP A 237 11.92 -0.89 -11.21
C TRP A 237 13.09 -0.70 -10.25
N GLN A 238 13.05 0.37 -9.49
CA GLN A 238 13.97 0.61 -8.37
C GLN A 238 13.28 0.16 -7.08
N VAL A 239 14.04 -0.46 -6.18
CA VAL A 239 13.58 -0.72 -4.82
C VAL A 239 14.00 0.46 -3.94
N SER A 240 13.05 1.04 -3.21
CA SER A 240 13.30 2.20 -2.35
C SER A 240 14.22 1.86 -1.17
N LYS A 241 14.66 2.88 -0.46
CA LYS A 241 15.26 2.70 0.88
C LYS A 241 14.24 1.99 1.78
N PRO A 242 14.71 1.15 2.72
CA PRO A 242 13.84 0.45 3.64
C PRO A 242 12.96 1.40 4.46
N PHE A 243 11.76 0.95 4.75
CA PHE A 243 10.92 1.59 5.75
C PHE A 243 11.66 1.62 7.11
N PRO A 244 11.66 2.74 7.83
CA PRO A 244 12.56 2.92 8.98
C PRO A 244 12.18 2.11 10.24
N VAL A 245 11.22 1.20 10.12
CA VAL A 245 10.81 0.30 11.22
C VAL A 245 10.85 -1.14 10.73
N LEU A 246 11.67 -1.96 11.37
CA LEU A 246 11.73 -3.41 11.14
C LEU A 246 10.51 -4.14 11.74
N GLY A 247 10.29 -5.36 11.30
CA GLY A 247 9.12 -6.16 11.67
C GLY A 247 7.85 -5.63 11.01
N THR A 248 7.97 -4.99 9.84
CA THR A 248 6.88 -4.48 9.01
C THR A 248 6.70 -5.32 7.76
N GLY A 249 5.63 -5.14 7.01
CA GLY A 249 5.32 -6.02 5.87
C GLY A 249 4.34 -5.43 4.86
N GLU A 250 3.18 -6.06 4.70
CA GLU A 250 2.20 -5.59 3.71
C GLU A 250 1.76 -4.16 4.01
N ALA A 251 1.70 -3.34 2.95
CA ALA A 251 1.45 -1.92 3.09
C ALA A 251 0.65 -1.37 1.92
N ALA A 252 0.12 -0.18 2.12
CA ALA A 252 -0.52 0.64 1.11
C ALA A 252 0.04 2.06 1.17
N LEU A 253 -0.12 2.82 0.09
CA LEU A 253 0.36 4.19 -0.01
C LEU A 253 -0.63 5.08 -0.74
N ALA A 254 -0.58 6.37 -0.43
CA ALA A 254 -1.36 7.40 -1.12
C ALA A 254 -0.54 8.68 -1.25
N GLU A 255 -0.58 9.30 -2.43
CA GLU A 255 0.03 10.59 -2.69
C GLU A 255 -0.89 11.70 -2.19
N ARG A 256 -0.34 12.73 -1.56
CA ARG A 256 -1.03 13.96 -1.16
C ARG A 256 -0.88 15.05 -2.22
N SER A 257 -1.71 16.09 -2.14
CA SER A 257 -1.69 17.20 -3.08
C SER A 257 -0.41 18.04 -3.05
N ASP A 258 0.36 17.96 -1.97
CA ASP A 258 1.71 18.56 -1.85
C ASP A 258 2.82 17.75 -2.52
N GLY A 259 2.48 16.58 -3.11
CA GLY A 259 3.43 15.65 -3.73
C GLY A 259 4.13 14.70 -2.74
N SER A 260 3.83 14.82 -1.46
CA SER A 260 4.32 13.83 -0.48
C SER A 260 3.52 12.53 -0.56
N VAL A 261 4.16 11.41 -0.24
CA VAL A 261 3.51 10.10 -0.22
C VAL A 261 3.41 9.61 1.22
N LEU A 262 2.18 9.35 1.66
CA LEU A 262 1.92 8.66 2.92
C LEU A 262 2.02 7.15 2.72
N TYR A 263 2.85 6.51 3.53
CA TYR A 263 3.00 5.06 3.61
C TYR A 263 2.31 4.53 4.87
N ASN A 264 1.52 3.47 4.72
CA ASN A 264 0.77 2.83 5.81
C ASN A 264 1.13 1.35 5.85
N SER A 265 1.95 0.95 6.81
CA SER A 265 2.50 -0.39 6.90
C SER A 265 1.84 -1.23 7.99
N ARG A 266 1.55 -2.48 7.63
CA ARG A 266 1.32 -3.57 8.57
C ARG A 266 2.59 -3.82 9.38
N GLU A 267 2.41 -4.32 10.62
CA GLU A 267 3.51 -4.78 11.44
C GLU A 267 3.31 -6.26 11.87
N HIS A 268 4.41 -6.95 12.09
CA HIS A 268 4.43 -8.38 12.42
C HIS A 268 4.78 -8.67 13.87
N MET A 269 4.96 -7.62 14.69
CA MET A 269 5.47 -7.73 16.05
C MET A 269 4.38 -7.58 17.12
N SER A 270 3.11 -7.69 16.73
CA SER A 270 1.93 -7.60 17.62
C SER A 270 1.88 -6.33 18.47
N ARG A 271 2.22 -5.19 17.87
CA ARG A 271 2.22 -3.87 18.52
C ARG A 271 0.88 -3.14 18.46
N GLY A 272 -0.04 -3.61 17.62
CA GLY A 272 -1.46 -3.28 17.66
C GLY A 272 -1.94 -2.16 16.74
N ASN A 273 -1.07 -1.26 16.30
CA ASN A 273 -1.45 -0.16 15.38
C ASN A 273 -0.50 -0.08 14.21
N ARG A 274 -1.03 0.44 13.09
CA ARG A 274 -0.29 0.67 11.85
C ARG A 274 0.91 1.59 12.07
N PHE A 275 1.99 1.36 11.31
CA PHE A 275 3.08 2.32 11.19
C PHE A 275 2.90 3.16 9.93
N LEU A 276 3.07 4.47 10.09
CA LEU A 276 3.00 5.46 9.04
C LEU A 276 4.39 6.08 8.84
N ALA A 277 4.72 6.41 7.60
CA ALA A 277 5.89 7.25 7.26
C ALA A 277 5.55 8.12 6.05
N THR A 278 6.38 9.10 5.76
CA THR A 278 6.19 10.01 4.63
C THR A 278 7.42 10.00 3.74
N SER A 279 7.23 10.09 2.43
CA SER A 279 8.27 10.37 1.45
C SER A 279 8.01 11.72 0.80
N HIS A 280 9.08 12.50 0.58
CA HIS A 280 9.05 13.76 -0.16
C HIS A 280 9.85 13.70 -1.47
N ASP A 281 10.34 12.53 -1.84
CA ASP A 281 11.16 12.30 -3.03
C ASP A 281 10.57 11.26 -3.99
N GLY A 282 9.23 11.14 -3.96
CA GLY A 282 8.50 10.24 -4.85
C GLY A 282 8.65 8.75 -4.49
N GLY A 283 8.82 8.43 -3.21
CA GLY A 283 8.77 7.08 -2.70
C GLY A 283 10.12 6.36 -2.61
N ASP A 284 11.27 7.07 -2.69
CA ASP A 284 12.58 6.44 -2.53
C ASP A 284 13.06 6.42 -1.07
N LEU A 285 12.83 7.49 -0.30
CA LEU A 285 13.19 7.60 1.11
C LEU A 285 11.97 7.83 1.98
N TRP A 286 11.87 7.08 3.08
CA TRP A 286 10.78 7.14 4.05
C TRP A 286 11.27 7.75 5.36
N ILE A 287 10.62 8.83 5.80
CA ILE A 287 10.95 9.58 7.01
C ILE A 287 9.73 9.72 7.92
N ASP A 288 9.92 10.29 9.10
CA ASP A 288 8.86 10.58 10.09
C ASP A 288 8.01 9.35 10.46
N ALA A 289 8.69 8.20 10.60
CA ALA A 289 8.02 6.97 10.96
C ALA A 289 7.38 7.08 12.35
N ARG A 290 6.08 6.84 12.40
CA ARG A 290 5.31 6.88 13.65
C ARG A 290 4.26 5.78 13.68
N ARG A 291 3.84 5.39 14.87
CA ARG A 291 2.67 4.55 15.04
C ARG A 291 1.42 5.41 14.92
N SER A 292 0.42 4.96 14.16
CA SER A 292 -0.90 5.58 14.16
C SER A 292 -1.54 5.50 15.55
N ALA A 293 -2.21 6.55 15.97
CA ALA A 293 -3.03 6.52 17.18
C ALA A 293 -4.40 5.87 16.95
N GLU A 294 -4.89 5.91 15.70
CA GLU A 294 -6.29 5.61 15.36
C GLU A 294 -6.46 4.37 14.48
N LEU A 295 -5.48 4.06 13.61
CA LEU A 295 -5.60 2.95 12.68
C LEU A 295 -5.11 1.65 13.31
N PRO A 296 -6.00 0.65 13.50
CA PRO A 296 -5.63 -0.62 14.10
C PRO A 296 -4.85 -1.50 13.12
N ASP A 297 -4.03 -2.37 13.68
CA ASP A 297 -3.34 -3.44 12.94
C ASP A 297 -3.51 -4.78 13.64
N GLY A 298 -4.73 -5.08 14.01
CA GLY A 298 -5.10 -6.22 14.82
C GLY A 298 -4.97 -5.95 16.33
N ALA A 299 -5.44 -6.89 17.12
CA ALA A 299 -5.40 -6.77 18.56
C ALA A 299 -3.97 -6.87 19.10
N ARG A 300 -3.63 -5.96 20.02
CA ARG A 300 -2.31 -5.95 20.67
C ARG A 300 -2.02 -7.29 21.34
N GLY A 301 -0.88 -7.88 21.03
CA GLY A 301 -0.40 -9.12 21.64
C GLY A 301 -0.99 -10.41 21.08
N THR A 302 -1.90 -10.35 20.12
CA THR A 302 -2.60 -11.55 19.62
C THR A 302 -2.31 -11.89 18.17
N SER A 303 -1.98 -10.92 17.34
CA SER A 303 -1.84 -11.07 15.90
C SER A 303 -0.73 -10.17 15.40
N TYR A 304 -0.25 -10.44 14.22
CA TYR A 304 0.71 -9.60 13.53
C TYR A 304 0.07 -8.81 12.38
N GLY A 305 -1.11 -8.29 12.61
CA GLY A 305 -1.78 -7.36 11.71
C GLY A 305 -2.39 -7.97 10.45
N LEU A 306 -2.86 -7.11 9.57
CA LEU A 306 -3.55 -7.45 8.32
C LEU A 306 -3.12 -6.55 7.18
N MET A 307 -3.23 -7.05 5.95
CA MET A 307 -3.07 -6.23 4.75
C MET A 307 -4.32 -5.37 4.57
N GLY A 308 -4.19 -4.05 4.78
CA GLY A 308 -5.24 -3.07 4.59
C GLY A 308 -5.00 -2.20 3.37
N GLY A 309 -6.08 -1.73 2.73
CA GLY A 309 -6.03 -0.83 1.57
C GLY A 309 -5.98 0.63 1.96
N MET A 310 -5.36 1.48 1.14
CA MET A 310 -5.39 2.94 1.27
C MET A 310 -5.46 3.59 -0.10
N ILE A 311 -6.32 4.59 -0.23
CA ILE A 311 -6.45 5.40 -1.44
C ILE A 311 -6.63 6.88 -1.08
N ARG A 312 -6.31 7.77 -2.03
CA ARG A 312 -6.76 9.16 -2.05
C ARG A 312 -7.92 9.30 -3.04
N LEU A 313 -8.97 10.02 -2.65
CA LEU A 313 -10.02 10.41 -3.58
C LEU A 313 -9.49 11.51 -4.52
N PRO A 314 -9.81 11.47 -5.83
CA PRO A 314 -9.29 12.43 -6.82
C PRO A 314 -10.01 13.79 -6.76
N ILE A 315 -10.17 14.34 -5.56
CA ILE A 315 -10.90 15.58 -5.31
C ILE A 315 -9.93 16.76 -5.41
N ALA A 316 -10.29 17.77 -6.21
CA ALA A 316 -9.52 18.97 -6.33
C ALA A 316 -9.43 19.73 -5.00
N GLY A 317 -8.22 20.17 -4.63
CA GLY A 317 -7.98 21.01 -3.44
C GLY A 317 -8.22 20.34 -2.09
N ARG A 318 -8.37 19.01 -2.03
CA ARG A 318 -8.56 18.26 -0.79
C ARG A 318 -7.81 16.94 -0.79
N ASP A 319 -7.20 16.61 0.34
CA ASP A 319 -6.57 15.32 0.60
C ASP A 319 -7.47 14.42 1.44
N VAL A 320 -8.53 13.89 0.80
CA VAL A 320 -9.41 12.91 1.41
C VAL A 320 -8.79 11.53 1.20
N LEU A 321 -8.33 10.91 2.28
CA LEU A 321 -7.76 9.56 2.28
C LEU A 321 -8.75 8.57 2.89
N LEU A 322 -8.82 7.38 2.32
CA LEU A 322 -9.56 6.27 2.87
C LEU A 322 -8.60 5.13 3.20
N PHE A 323 -8.87 4.44 4.30
CA PHE A 323 -8.16 3.24 4.72
C PHE A 323 -9.15 2.13 5.06
N SER A 324 -8.87 0.89 4.66
CA SER A 324 -9.67 -0.28 4.99
C SER A 324 -8.87 -1.32 5.74
N ASN A 325 -9.46 -1.92 6.76
CA ASN A 325 -8.87 -3.04 7.51
C ASN A 325 -9.97 -3.74 8.33
N ALA A 326 -9.65 -4.90 8.90
CA ALA A 326 -10.47 -5.48 9.95
C ALA A 326 -10.35 -4.65 11.24
N ASP A 327 -11.49 -4.32 11.85
CA ASP A 327 -11.58 -3.58 13.12
C ASP A 327 -12.00 -4.54 14.24
N THR A 328 -11.10 -5.42 14.61
CA THR A 328 -11.36 -6.38 15.68
C THR A 328 -11.14 -5.72 17.04
N ASP A 329 -12.12 -5.75 17.91
CA ASP A 329 -11.99 -5.33 19.32
C ASP A 329 -11.03 -6.24 20.10
N GLY A 330 -10.45 -7.22 19.42
CA GLY A 330 -9.39 -8.10 19.81
C GLY A 330 -9.58 -8.70 21.18
N GLY A 331 -10.48 -9.61 21.31
CA GLY A 331 -10.42 -10.53 22.44
C GLY A 331 -9.05 -11.19 22.43
N VAL A 332 -8.26 -10.99 23.50
CA VAL A 332 -7.01 -11.71 23.71
C VAL A 332 -7.36 -13.19 23.70
N MET A 333 -6.95 -13.90 22.65
CA MET A 333 -7.03 -15.36 22.65
C MET A 333 -5.92 -15.87 23.59
N PRO A 334 -6.26 -16.39 24.77
CA PRO A 334 -5.25 -16.86 25.72
C PRO A 334 -4.46 -18.02 25.11
N GLY A 335 -3.16 -17.91 25.07
CA GLY A 335 -2.27 -19.06 24.96
C GLY A 335 -1.73 -19.45 23.59
N ARG A 336 -1.88 -18.64 22.52
CA ARG A 336 -1.28 -18.97 21.21
C ARG A 336 -0.58 -17.78 20.56
N VAL A 337 0.63 -17.53 20.97
CA VAL A 337 1.55 -16.76 20.14
C VAL A 337 1.79 -17.59 18.85
N GLY A 338 1.25 -17.15 17.74
CA GLY A 338 1.54 -17.68 16.41
C GLY A 338 0.50 -18.61 15.74
N ALA A 339 -0.51 -19.14 16.42
CA ALA A 339 -1.35 -20.18 15.83
C ALA A 339 -2.78 -19.79 15.46
N SER A 340 -3.30 -18.62 15.83
CA SER A 340 -4.71 -18.27 15.60
C SER A 340 -4.92 -16.88 15.00
N ILE A 341 -4.16 -16.57 13.98
CA ILE A 341 -4.35 -15.33 13.18
C ILE A 341 -5.72 -15.31 12.51
N ALA A 342 -6.29 -16.47 12.21
CA ALA A 342 -7.53 -16.60 11.45
C ALA A 342 -8.80 -16.24 12.24
N THR A 343 -8.82 -16.41 13.54
CA THR A 343 -10.03 -16.24 14.36
C THR A 343 -10.31 -14.81 14.81
N ALA A 344 -9.28 -13.92 14.79
CA ALA A 344 -9.42 -12.49 15.12
C ALA A 344 -9.59 -11.61 13.87
N ARG A 345 -9.87 -12.18 12.69
CA ARG A 345 -10.02 -11.49 11.42
C ARG A 345 -11.49 -11.37 11.06
N GLU A 346 -12.06 -10.22 11.40
CA GLU A 346 -13.48 -9.93 11.22
C GLU A 346 -13.74 -8.43 11.16
N LYS A 347 -14.98 -8.02 10.86
CA LYS A 347 -15.44 -6.63 10.91
C LYS A 347 -14.67 -5.71 9.98
N ILE A 348 -14.72 -6.02 8.66
CA ILE A 348 -14.08 -5.12 7.69
C ILE A 348 -14.70 -3.72 7.76
N THR A 349 -13.86 -2.74 8.04
CA THR A 349 -14.22 -1.36 8.32
C THR A 349 -13.44 -0.43 7.40
N VAL A 350 -14.01 0.73 7.08
CA VAL A 350 -13.35 1.81 6.34
C VAL A 350 -13.25 3.04 7.22
N TRP A 351 -12.06 3.64 7.27
CA TRP A 351 -11.77 4.92 7.89
C TRP A 351 -11.60 6.00 6.83
N ALA A 352 -11.92 7.24 7.16
CA ALA A 352 -11.67 8.41 6.32
C ALA A 352 -10.93 9.50 7.09
N SER A 353 -9.92 10.07 6.43
CA SER A 353 -9.18 11.26 6.79
C SER A 353 -9.51 12.37 5.81
N PHE A 354 -9.57 13.59 6.30
CA PHE A 354 -9.86 14.80 5.50
C PHE A 354 -8.69 15.79 5.53
N ASP A 355 -7.62 15.45 6.22
CA ASP A 355 -6.41 16.23 6.48
C ASP A 355 -5.11 15.53 6.02
N GLY A 356 -5.21 14.73 4.95
CA GLY A 356 -4.07 14.02 4.37
C GLY A 356 -3.50 12.89 5.24
N GLY A 357 -4.32 12.31 6.13
CA GLY A 357 -3.94 11.18 6.98
C GLY A 357 -3.31 11.59 8.32
N ALA A 358 -3.48 12.85 8.73
CA ALA A 358 -3.08 13.30 10.07
C ALA A 358 -4.04 12.76 11.13
N THR A 359 -5.36 12.83 10.89
CA THR A 359 -6.41 12.26 11.74
C THR A 359 -7.41 11.42 10.92
N TRP A 360 -8.15 10.53 11.59
CA TRP A 360 -9.11 9.60 10.95
C TRP A 360 -10.47 9.63 11.68
N PRO A 361 -11.18 10.79 11.66
CA PRO A 361 -12.35 11.02 12.50
C PRO A 361 -13.60 10.24 12.10
N VAL A 362 -13.63 9.67 10.92
CA VAL A 362 -14.77 8.93 10.38
C VAL A 362 -14.39 7.48 10.20
N LYS A 363 -15.23 6.56 10.72
CA LYS A 363 -15.15 5.14 10.40
C LYS A 363 -16.54 4.55 10.26
N ARG A 364 -16.68 3.56 9.39
CA ARG A 364 -17.92 2.80 9.23
C ARG A 364 -17.64 1.33 8.94
N LEU A 365 -18.37 0.47 9.65
CA LEU A 365 -18.36 -0.97 9.41
C LEU A 365 -19.06 -1.27 8.08
N VAL A 366 -18.41 -2.11 7.25
CA VAL A 366 -18.95 -2.54 5.95
C VAL A 366 -19.55 -3.95 6.05
N TYR A 367 -18.87 -4.87 6.73
CA TYR A 367 -19.32 -6.24 6.90
C TYR A 367 -18.96 -6.75 8.31
N ASP A 368 -19.98 -7.21 9.04
CA ASP A 368 -19.86 -7.69 10.43
C ASP A 368 -19.68 -9.21 10.47
N GLY A 369 -18.60 -9.69 9.85
CA GLY A 369 -18.32 -11.11 9.81
C GLY A 369 -16.85 -11.38 9.56
N PRO A 370 -16.46 -12.68 9.45
CA PRO A 370 -15.09 -13.05 9.17
C PRO A 370 -14.57 -12.35 7.91
N SER A 371 -13.48 -11.59 8.05
CA SER A 371 -12.88 -10.83 6.96
C SER A 371 -11.39 -10.67 7.19
N ALA A 372 -10.60 -10.61 6.10
CA ALA A 372 -9.15 -10.54 6.15
C ALA A 372 -8.59 -9.41 5.29
N TYR A 373 -7.80 -9.73 4.27
CA TYR A 373 -7.12 -8.76 3.43
C TYR A 373 -8.10 -7.90 2.64
N SER A 374 -7.80 -6.64 2.48
CA SER A 374 -8.65 -5.68 1.77
C SER A 374 -7.85 -4.73 0.91
N CYS A 375 -8.47 -4.24 -0.16
CA CYS A 375 -7.97 -3.20 -1.03
C CYS A 375 -9.11 -2.24 -1.39
N LEU A 376 -8.76 -0.97 -1.60
CA LEU A 376 -9.69 0.07 -2.02
C LEU A 376 -9.40 0.51 -3.46
N GLY A 377 -10.45 0.88 -4.18
CA GLY A 377 -10.39 1.53 -5.48
C GLY A 377 -11.37 2.69 -5.55
N VAL A 378 -11.18 3.60 -6.49
CA VAL A 378 -12.06 4.75 -6.69
C VAL A 378 -12.51 4.82 -8.15
N GLY A 379 -13.77 5.19 -8.35
CA GLY A 379 -14.37 5.38 -9.68
C GLY A 379 -13.86 6.63 -10.39
N ARG A 380 -14.21 6.74 -11.67
CA ARG A 380 -13.79 7.82 -12.56
C ARG A 380 -14.94 8.77 -12.86
N SER A 381 -14.69 10.07 -12.75
CA SER A 381 -15.65 11.11 -13.17
C SER A 381 -16.05 10.94 -14.62
N GLY A 382 -17.31 11.19 -14.94
CA GLY A 382 -17.85 11.08 -16.29
C GLY A 382 -18.03 9.65 -16.82
N THR A 383 -17.94 8.64 -15.95
CA THR A 383 -18.10 7.21 -16.29
C THR A 383 -19.18 6.56 -15.42
N PRO A 384 -19.62 5.33 -15.72
CA PRO A 384 -20.55 4.61 -14.86
C PRO A 384 -20.07 4.37 -13.42
N SER A 385 -18.77 4.49 -13.17
CA SER A 385 -18.17 4.35 -11.83
C SER A 385 -18.07 5.67 -11.05
N GLN A 386 -18.54 6.80 -11.60
CA GLN A 386 -18.45 8.12 -10.99
C GLN A 386 -18.98 8.15 -9.55
N GLY A 387 -18.22 8.79 -8.64
CA GLY A 387 -18.58 8.97 -7.24
C GLY A 387 -18.57 7.70 -6.39
N ARG A 388 -18.19 6.55 -6.98
CA ARG A 388 -18.14 5.28 -6.29
C ARG A 388 -16.75 5.00 -5.69
N ILE A 389 -16.76 4.34 -4.55
CA ILE A 389 -15.59 3.80 -3.88
C ILE A 389 -15.82 2.28 -3.81
N PHE A 390 -14.81 1.52 -4.21
CA PHE A 390 -14.86 0.06 -4.23
C PHE A 390 -14.00 -0.50 -3.11
N LEU A 391 -14.54 -1.46 -2.38
CA LEU A 391 -13.81 -2.25 -1.39
C LEU A 391 -13.87 -3.71 -1.82
N ILE A 392 -12.71 -4.28 -2.13
CA ILE A 392 -12.54 -5.73 -2.28
C ILE A 392 -11.89 -6.28 -1.00
N PHE A 393 -12.38 -7.42 -0.53
CA PHE A 393 -11.83 -8.05 0.67
C PHE A 393 -12.01 -9.55 0.65
N GLU A 394 -11.13 -10.26 1.35
CA GLU A 394 -11.32 -11.67 1.67
C GLU A 394 -12.29 -11.78 2.84
N GLY A 395 -13.29 -12.67 2.74
CA GLY A 395 -14.27 -12.86 3.82
C GLY A 395 -15.43 -13.74 3.42
N GLY A 396 -16.36 -13.87 4.36
CA GLY A 396 -17.62 -14.59 4.18
C GLY A 396 -18.00 -15.43 5.40
N PRO A 397 -19.21 -15.98 5.42
CA PRO A 397 -19.74 -16.68 6.59
C PRO A 397 -18.96 -17.96 6.95
N LYS A 398 -18.25 -18.54 6.00
CA LYS A 398 -17.44 -19.76 6.20
C LYS A 398 -16.03 -19.47 6.76
N GLY A 399 -15.61 -18.19 6.83
CA GLY A 399 -14.31 -17.81 7.39
C GLY A 399 -13.65 -16.62 6.69
N PRO A 400 -12.56 -16.10 7.27
CA PRO A 400 -11.92 -14.85 6.79
C PRO A 400 -11.21 -14.96 5.45
N HIS A 401 -11.04 -16.17 4.92
CA HIS A 401 -10.45 -16.44 3.61
C HIS A 401 -11.34 -17.34 2.75
N ALA A 402 -12.64 -17.36 3.02
CA ALA A 402 -13.58 -18.28 2.36
C ALA A 402 -13.99 -17.83 0.97
N ALA A 403 -13.98 -16.52 0.72
CA ALA A 403 -14.34 -15.93 -0.56
C ALA A 403 -13.64 -14.58 -0.77
N VAL A 404 -13.67 -14.07 -1.98
CA VAL A 404 -13.33 -12.69 -2.33
C VAL A 404 -14.63 -11.94 -2.60
N GLN A 405 -14.90 -10.96 -1.77
CA GLN A 405 -16.08 -10.11 -1.82
C GLN A 405 -15.74 -8.74 -2.36
N ILE A 406 -16.64 -8.13 -3.10
CA ILE A 406 -16.55 -6.72 -3.48
C ILE A 406 -17.85 -6.00 -3.22
N VAL A 407 -17.75 -4.76 -2.77
CA VAL A 407 -18.89 -3.86 -2.54
C VAL A 407 -18.51 -2.45 -2.98
N SER A 408 -19.47 -1.68 -3.47
CA SER A 408 -19.29 -0.25 -3.75
C SER A 408 -20.09 0.61 -2.77
N PHE A 409 -19.56 1.78 -2.44
CA PHE A 409 -20.23 2.79 -1.61
C PHE A 409 -19.79 4.19 -2.04
N ASN A 410 -20.40 5.23 -1.48
CA ASN A 410 -19.96 6.60 -1.64
C ASN A 410 -19.58 7.26 -0.31
N LEU A 411 -18.98 8.44 -0.36
CA LEU A 411 -18.55 9.15 0.84
C LEU A 411 -19.74 9.56 1.73
N ALA A 412 -20.88 9.90 1.14
CA ALA A 412 -22.11 10.20 1.89
C ALA A 412 -22.57 9.01 2.75
N TRP A 413 -22.48 7.80 2.22
CA TRP A 413 -22.74 6.60 3.03
C TRP A 413 -21.72 6.48 4.17
N LEU A 414 -20.43 6.65 3.89
CA LEU A 414 -19.38 6.52 4.91
C LEU A 414 -19.53 7.57 6.03
N LEU A 415 -19.97 8.77 5.69
CA LEU A 415 -20.22 9.86 6.67
C LEU A 415 -21.40 9.57 7.60
N ASP A 416 -22.37 8.75 7.19
CA ASP A 416 -23.51 8.37 8.01
C ASP A 416 -24.28 9.57 8.58
N GLY A 417 -24.58 10.55 7.73
CA GLY A 417 -25.28 11.79 8.10
C GLY A 417 -24.43 12.83 8.82
N ARG A 418 -23.16 12.55 9.10
CA ARG A 418 -22.24 13.53 9.69
C ARG A 418 -21.82 14.56 8.64
N PRO A 419 -21.58 15.82 9.02
CA PRO A 419 -21.01 16.81 8.12
C PRO A 419 -19.62 16.37 7.67
N VAL A 420 -19.20 16.83 6.49
CA VAL A 420 -17.82 16.63 6.01
C VAL A 420 -16.88 17.36 6.95
N PRO A 421 -15.91 16.70 7.59
CA PRO A 421 -14.92 17.36 8.42
C PRO A 421 -14.15 18.44 7.64
N ALA A 422 -13.77 19.50 8.32
CA ALA A 422 -12.83 20.47 7.78
C ALA A 422 -11.48 19.76 7.54
N GLY A 423 -10.86 20.01 6.40
CA GLY A 423 -9.53 19.50 6.05
C GLY A 423 -8.45 20.47 6.47
#